data_6a7dd98bec6bbef10b842ff92db63b71
#
_entry.id   6a7dd98bec6bbef10b842ff92db63b71
#
_cell.length_a   1.000
_cell.length_b   1.000
_cell.length_c   1.000
_cell.angle_alpha   90.00
_cell.angle_beta   90.00
_cell.angle_gamma   90.00
#
_symmetry.space_group_name_H-M   'P 1'
#
loop_
_entity.id
_entity.type
_entity.pdbx_description
1 polymer ?
#
loop_
_entity_poly.entity_id
_entity_poly.type
_entity_poly.pdbx_seq_one_letter_code
_entity_poly.pdbx_strand_id
1 'polypeptide(L)'
;AGRNPSFVNNFGVDVDRVNVPTGVVPNGATSATLQLTAPNENYHPVVLTFSTDLYVPVIAQNVTKTVQDLNGAPLLAGDVMRWTIGMSNTGFDTGTNLIVKDPIPVGTTYVPGSLRVVTGANAGVKTDAASDDQAEFSNVPATCAPVAAPCVIFRLGTGANSASGGNLAYTEATSITFDTTVNNGLSAGTVITNAATV
;
A
#
# COMPACT_ATOMS: atom_id res chain seq x y z
N ALA A 1 -20.94 19.01 -33.56
CA ALA A 1 -21.49 18.48 -32.29
C ALA A 1 -23.00 18.45 -32.41
N GLY A 2 -23.66 17.39 -31.93
CA GLY A 2 -25.10 17.29 -31.89
C GLY A 2 -25.65 18.00 -30.65
N ARG A 3 -26.74 18.70 -30.82
CA ARG A 3 -27.48 19.39 -29.77
C ARG A 3 -28.01 18.40 -28.73
N ASN A 4 -27.85 18.68 -27.45
CA ASN A 4 -28.45 17.86 -26.38
C ASN A 4 -29.10 18.77 -25.31
N PRO A 5 -30.42 18.73 -25.12
CA PRO A 5 -31.42 17.93 -25.84
C PRO A 5 -31.65 18.40 -27.27
N SER A 6 -31.97 17.47 -28.18
CA SER A 6 -32.17 17.73 -29.60
C SER A 6 -33.54 18.33 -29.99
N PHE A 7 -34.10 19.16 -29.14
CA PHE A 7 -35.38 19.84 -29.41
C PHE A 7 -35.23 20.94 -30.47
N VAL A 8 -36.21 21.05 -31.33
CA VAL A 8 -36.21 22.01 -32.47
C VAL A 8 -36.18 23.47 -32.03
N ASN A 9 -36.52 23.77 -30.79
CA ASN A 9 -36.64 25.14 -30.31
C ASN A 9 -36.32 25.25 -28.81
N ASN A 10 -35.05 25.20 -28.45
CA ASN A 10 -34.58 25.26 -27.07
C ASN A 10 -33.98 26.64 -26.71
N PHE A 11 -34.45 27.72 -27.34
CA PHE A 11 -34.09 29.12 -27.04
C PHE A 11 -32.56 29.40 -27.06
N GLY A 12 -31.80 28.68 -27.88
CA GLY A 12 -30.36 28.90 -28.01
C GLY A 12 -29.52 28.31 -26.86
N VAL A 13 -30.12 27.53 -25.98
CA VAL A 13 -29.35 26.75 -25.00
C VAL A 13 -28.83 25.48 -25.62
N ASP A 14 -27.54 25.26 -25.55
CA ASP A 14 -26.86 24.06 -26.06
C ASP A 14 -26.04 23.41 -24.91
N VAL A 15 -26.02 22.09 -24.87
CA VAL A 15 -25.26 21.32 -23.90
C VAL A 15 -24.34 20.37 -24.65
N ASP A 16 -23.07 20.66 -24.61
CA ASP A 16 -22.03 19.81 -25.23
C ASP A 16 -21.26 19.03 -24.18
N ARG A 17 -20.98 17.77 -24.50
CA ARG A 17 -20.05 16.93 -23.78
C ARG A 17 -18.81 16.68 -24.61
N VAL A 18 -17.67 17.09 -24.09
CA VAL A 18 -16.36 16.85 -24.71
C VAL A 18 -15.58 15.85 -23.90
N ASN A 19 -15.17 14.75 -24.54
CA ASN A 19 -14.25 13.81 -23.91
C ASN A 19 -12.82 14.36 -24.06
N VAL A 20 -12.15 14.55 -22.94
CA VAL A 20 -10.74 14.97 -22.91
C VAL A 20 -9.87 13.71 -23.09
N PRO A 21 -8.98 13.66 -24.09
CA PRO A 21 -8.10 12.50 -24.28
C PRO A 21 -7.20 12.25 -23.07
N THR A 22 -6.86 11.00 -22.85
CA THR A 22 -5.92 10.59 -21.79
C THR A 22 -4.58 11.35 -21.96
N GLY A 23 -4.06 11.87 -20.87
CA GLY A 23 -2.77 12.59 -20.83
C GLY A 23 -2.86 14.10 -21.09
N VAL A 24 -4.00 14.64 -21.53
CA VAL A 24 -4.20 16.10 -21.65
C VAL A 24 -4.25 16.78 -20.28
N VAL A 25 -4.83 16.11 -19.29
CA VAL A 25 -4.77 16.50 -17.87
C VAL A 25 -3.98 15.40 -17.16
N PRO A 26 -2.69 15.62 -16.84
CA PRO A 26 -1.87 14.61 -16.18
C PRO A 26 -2.26 14.40 -14.72
N ASN A 27 -1.90 13.24 -14.16
CA ASN A 27 -2.07 12.97 -12.74
C ASN A 27 -1.37 14.04 -11.89
N GLY A 28 -2.04 14.50 -10.85
CA GLY A 28 -1.53 15.56 -9.97
C GLY A 28 -1.68 16.99 -10.52
N ALA A 29 -2.30 17.17 -11.68
CA ALA A 29 -2.60 18.51 -12.18
C ALA A 29 -3.54 19.25 -11.22
N THR A 30 -3.16 20.46 -10.83
CA THR A 30 -3.95 21.33 -9.95
C THR A 30 -4.80 22.34 -10.72
N SER A 31 -4.61 22.41 -12.04
CA SER A 31 -5.34 23.32 -12.92
C SER A 31 -5.40 22.77 -14.35
N ALA A 32 -6.43 23.16 -15.07
CA ALA A 32 -6.56 22.94 -16.50
C ALA A 32 -7.12 24.20 -17.16
N THR A 33 -6.71 24.49 -18.40
CA THR A 33 -7.22 25.62 -19.17
C THR A 33 -8.19 25.11 -20.22
N LEU A 34 -9.41 25.62 -20.18
CA LEU A 34 -10.40 25.42 -21.23
C LEU A 34 -10.47 26.69 -22.08
N GLN A 35 -10.23 26.55 -23.38
CA GLN A 35 -10.40 27.64 -24.34
C GLN A 35 -11.64 27.36 -25.17
N LEU A 36 -12.57 28.28 -25.12
CA LEU A 36 -13.77 28.29 -25.96
C LEU A 36 -13.57 29.34 -27.06
N THR A 37 -13.81 28.97 -28.31
CA THR A 37 -13.66 29.87 -29.47
C THR A 37 -14.90 29.81 -30.34
N ALA A 38 -15.38 30.96 -30.77
CA ALA A 38 -16.46 31.08 -31.72
C ALA A 38 -16.07 32.14 -32.81
N PRO A 39 -15.70 31.70 -34.04
CA PRO A 39 -15.15 32.62 -35.04
C PRO A 39 -16.17 33.58 -35.63
N ASN A 40 -17.46 33.28 -35.58
CA ASN A 40 -18.50 34.06 -36.23
C ASN A 40 -19.76 34.29 -35.38
N GLU A 41 -19.76 33.87 -34.10
CA GLU A 41 -20.94 33.97 -33.24
C GLU A 41 -20.53 34.41 -31.83
N ASN A 42 -21.45 34.97 -31.09
CA ASN A 42 -21.28 35.22 -29.66
C ASN A 42 -21.95 34.09 -28.87
N TYR A 43 -21.30 33.58 -27.86
CA TYR A 43 -21.87 32.65 -26.91
C TYR A 43 -21.54 33.03 -25.46
N HIS A 44 -22.44 32.67 -24.57
CA HIS A 44 -22.29 32.90 -23.15
C HIS A 44 -22.29 31.56 -22.42
N PRO A 45 -21.13 31.06 -21.95
CA PRO A 45 -21.12 29.86 -21.13
C PRO A 45 -21.82 30.12 -19.81
N VAL A 46 -22.80 29.27 -19.48
CA VAL A 46 -23.62 29.43 -18.26
C VAL A 46 -23.12 28.48 -17.17
N VAL A 47 -22.75 27.25 -17.54
CA VAL A 47 -22.29 26.24 -16.62
C VAL A 47 -21.18 25.43 -17.28
N LEU A 48 -20.11 25.21 -16.55
CA LEU A 48 -19.07 24.25 -16.87
C LEU A 48 -19.02 23.18 -15.79
N THR A 49 -19.14 21.91 -16.18
CA THR A 49 -18.92 20.78 -15.29
C THR A 49 -17.71 19.98 -15.76
N PHE A 50 -16.92 19.51 -14.84
CA PHE A 50 -15.77 18.68 -15.07
C PHE A 50 -15.92 17.37 -14.28
N SER A 51 -15.67 16.24 -14.94
CA SER A 51 -15.67 14.92 -14.32
C SER A 51 -14.39 14.20 -14.70
N THR A 52 -13.74 13.60 -13.71
CA THR A 52 -12.54 12.79 -13.91
C THR A 52 -12.59 11.56 -13.03
N ASP A 53 -11.91 10.50 -13.46
CA ASP A 53 -11.68 9.34 -12.60
C ASP A 53 -10.69 9.72 -11.50
N LEU A 54 -10.96 9.25 -10.28
CA LEU A 54 -10.03 9.38 -9.17
C LEU A 54 -9.12 8.14 -9.15
N TYR A 55 -7.84 8.33 -9.38
CA TYR A 55 -6.85 7.29 -9.18
C TYR A 55 -6.36 7.28 -7.74
N VAL A 56 -6.37 6.11 -7.12
CA VAL A 56 -5.90 5.88 -5.75
C VAL A 56 -4.99 4.65 -5.74
N PRO A 57 -4.02 4.56 -4.82
CA PRO A 57 -3.28 3.33 -4.60
C PRO A 57 -4.21 2.27 -3.99
N VAL A 58 -4.06 1.00 -4.40
CA VAL A 58 -4.80 -0.14 -3.89
C VAL A 58 -3.81 -1.17 -3.39
N ILE A 59 -3.44 -1.09 -2.12
CA ILE A 59 -2.43 -1.92 -1.48
C ILE A 59 -3.04 -2.81 -0.39
N ALA A 60 -3.83 -2.25 0.52
CA ALA A 60 -4.35 -2.96 1.68
C ALA A 60 -5.18 -4.21 1.31
N GLN A 61 -5.90 -4.18 0.20
CA GLN A 61 -6.69 -5.31 -0.30
C GLN A 61 -5.82 -6.41 -0.95
N ASN A 62 -4.56 -6.13 -1.23
CA ASN A 62 -3.61 -7.03 -1.87
C ASN A 62 -2.49 -7.48 -0.91
N VAL A 63 -2.74 -7.39 0.40
CA VAL A 63 -1.82 -7.90 1.41
C VAL A 63 -2.09 -9.37 1.64
N THR A 64 -1.04 -10.17 1.55
CA THR A 64 -1.07 -11.60 1.88
C THR A 64 -0.17 -11.87 3.06
N LYS A 65 -0.56 -12.79 3.95
CA LYS A 65 0.27 -13.25 5.05
C LYS A 65 0.22 -14.76 5.15
N THR A 66 1.38 -15.39 5.16
CA THR A 66 1.51 -16.84 5.28
C THR A 66 2.53 -17.18 6.35
N VAL A 67 2.45 -18.40 6.87
CA VAL A 67 3.41 -18.96 7.83
C VAL A 67 3.87 -20.32 7.32
N GLN A 68 5.16 -20.60 7.52
CA GLN A 68 5.77 -21.88 7.23
C GLN A 68 6.53 -22.38 8.47
N ASP A 69 6.29 -23.62 8.86
CA ASP A 69 7.15 -24.36 9.80
C ASP A 69 8.43 -24.77 9.08
N LEU A 70 9.58 -24.28 9.54
CA LEU A 70 10.87 -24.57 8.93
C LEU A 70 11.43 -25.92 9.36
N ASN A 71 10.89 -26.51 10.41
CA ASN A 71 11.31 -27.82 10.96
C ASN A 71 10.43 -28.95 10.41
N GLY A 72 9.26 -28.63 9.87
CA GLY A 72 8.29 -29.58 9.31
C GLY A 72 7.27 -30.09 10.33
N ALA A 73 6.13 -30.54 9.79
CA ALA A 73 5.01 -30.98 10.63
C ALA A 73 5.33 -32.25 11.43
N PRO A 74 4.74 -32.39 12.65
CA PRO A 74 3.83 -31.44 13.31
C PRO A 74 4.57 -30.29 13.97
N LEU A 75 3.92 -29.13 14.09
CA LEU A 75 4.48 -27.97 14.79
C LEU A 75 4.68 -28.25 16.26
N LEU A 76 5.91 -28.15 16.75
CA LEU A 76 6.33 -28.46 18.10
C LEU A 76 6.92 -27.23 18.80
N ALA A 77 7.02 -27.30 20.12
CA ALA A 77 7.78 -26.32 20.89
C ALA A 77 9.27 -26.35 20.48
N GLY A 78 9.83 -25.17 20.27
CA GLY A 78 11.18 -24.98 19.75
C GLY A 78 11.28 -24.88 18.22
N ASP A 79 10.22 -25.21 17.48
CA ASP A 79 10.21 -25.07 16.02
C ASP A 79 10.23 -23.59 15.59
N VAL A 80 10.84 -23.36 14.45
CA VAL A 80 10.94 -22.03 13.85
C VAL A 80 9.87 -21.84 12.80
N MET A 81 9.05 -20.83 12.99
CA MET A 81 8.02 -20.39 12.05
C MET A 81 8.49 -19.19 11.26
N ARG A 82 8.50 -19.28 9.94
CA ARG A 82 8.72 -18.14 9.05
C ARG A 82 7.42 -17.51 8.65
N TRP A 83 7.28 -16.25 8.96
CA TRP A 83 6.18 -15.39 8.53
C TRP A 83 6.57 -14.69 7.24
N THR A 84 5.70 -14.73 6.25
CA THR A 84 5.89 -14.02 4.97
C THR A 84 4.71 -13.09 4.77
N ILE A 85 4.99 -11.81 4.49
CA ILE A 85 3.99 -10.81 4.13
C ILE A 85 4.32 -10.31 2.74
N GLY A 86 3.37 -10.46 1.82
CA GLY A 86 3.45 -9.93 0.47
C GLY A 86 2.41 -8.84 0.25
N MET A 87 2.72 -7.86 -0.56
CA MET A 87 1.80 -6.79 -0.94
C MET A 87 2.11 -6.27 -2.34
N SER A 88 1.08 -5.80 -3.02
CA SER A 88 1.19 -5.19 -4.34
C SER A 88 0.25 -4.02 -4.48
N ASN A 89 0.62 -3.06 -5.33
CA ASN A 89 -0.25 -1.95 -5.68
C ASN A 89 -0.91 -2.21 -7.03
N THR A 90 -2.22 -2.44 -7.02
CA THR A 90 -3.05 -2.61 -8.22
C THR A 90 -3.82 -1.33 -8.59
N GLY A 91 -3.72 -0.30 -7.77
CA GLY A 91 -4.31 1.02 -8.05
C GLY A 91 -3.41 1.85 -8.96
N PHE A 92 -4.01 2.70 -9.76
CA PHE A 92 -3.29 3.50 -10.78
C PHE A 92 -2.47 4.67 -10.20
N ASP A 93 -2.54 4.91 -8.91
CA ASP A 93 -1.70 5.89 -8.22
C ASP A 93 -0.64 5.22 -7.35
N THR A 94 0.40 5.97 -7.00
CA THR A 94 1.50 5.49 -6.17
C THR A 94 1.12 5.53 -4.69
N GLY A 95 1.24 4.40 -4.00
CA GLY A 95 1.20 4.37 -2.55
C GLY A 95 2.48 4.95 -1.97
N THR A 96 2.36 5.82 -0.99
CA THR A 96 3.49 6.53 -0.37
C THR A 96 3.64 6.17 1.09
N ASN A 97 4.88 6.25 1.60
CA ASN A 97 5.20 5.99 3.00
C ASN A 97 4.75 4.60 3.48
N LEU A 98 5.06 3.56 2.69
CA LEU A 98 4.66 2.18 2.99
C LEU A 98 5.41 1.64 4.21
N ILE A 99 4.68 1.39 5.30
CA ILE A 99 5.23 0.86 6.55
C ILE A 99 4.39 -0.33 6.99
N VAL A 100 5.05 -1.44 7.27
CA VAL A 100 4.43 -2.64 7.86
C VAL A 100 4.86 -2.75 9.31
N LYS A 101 3.90 -2.93 10.22
CA LYS A 101 4.14 -3.27 11.61
C LYS A 101 3.45 -4.58 11.94
N ASP A 102 4.21 -5.51 12.50
CA ASP A 102 3.72 -6.85 12.81
C ASP A 102 4.09 -7.24 14.24
N PRO A 103 3.10 -7.48 15.13
CA PRO A 103 3.41 -7.89 16.49
C PRO A 103 3.99 -9.30 16.50
N ILE A 104 4.90 -9.59 17.42
CA ILE A 104 5.36 -10.96 17.63
C ILE A 104 4.19 -11.76 18.23
N PRO A 105 3.80 -12.87 17.61
CA PRO A 105 2.65 -13.65 18.06
C PRO A 105 2.80 -14.16 19.49
N VAL A 106 1.72 -14.10 20.25
CA VAL A 106 1.68 -14.69 21.60
C VAL A 106 1.99 -16.19 21.50
N GLY A 107 2.82 -16.67 22.40
CA GLY A 107 3.31 -18.05 22.38
C GLY A 107 4.56 -18.27 21.51
N THR A 108 5.14 -17.19 21.00
CA THR A 108 6.40 -17.26 20.25
C THR A 108 7.41 -16.25 20.74
N THR A 109 8.64 -16.42 20.32
CA THR A 109 9.76 -15.50 20.57
C THR A 109 10.41 -15.14 19.24
N TYR A 110 10.70 -13.88 19.02
CA TYR A 110 11.39 -13.39 17.82
C TYR A 110 12.76 -14.04 17.66
N VAL A 111 13.14 -14.42 16.44
CA VAL A 111 14.48 -14.92 16.10
C VAL A 111 15.34 -13.75 15.63
N PRO A 112 16.36 -13.33 16.40
CA PRO A 112 17.22 -12.21 16.03
C PRO A 112 17.93 -12.41 14.69
N GLY A 113 18.04 -11.32 13.91
CA GLY A 113 18.69 -11.32 12.60
C GLY A 113 17.87 -11.96 11.47
N SER A 114 16.58 -12.21 11.70
CA SER A 114 15.72 -12.88 10.71
C SER A 114 14.96 -11.89 9.80
N LEU A 115 15.10 -10.59 10.01
CA LEU A 115 14.43 -9.58 9.19
C LEU A 115 14.96 -9.58 7.75
N ARG A 116 14.05 -9.66 6.77
CA ARG A 116 14.44 -9.66 5.37
C ARG A 116 13.37 -9.02 4.49
N VAL A 117 13.79 -8.17 3.58
CA VAL A 117 13.00 -7.81 2.39
C VAL A 117 13.34 -8.83 1.31
N VAL A 118 12.36 -9.63 0.90
CA VAL A 118 12.56 -10.74 -0.04
C VAL A 118 12.53 -10.24 -1.48
N THR A 119 11.52 -9.41 -1.80
CA THR A 119 11.33 -8.83 -3.13
C THR A 119 11.01 -7.34 -3.02
N GLY A 120 11.25 -6.61 -4.10
CA GLY A 120 11.00 -5.17 -4.19
C GLY A 120 12.27 -4.35 -3.95
N ALA A 121 12.08 -3.05 -3.80
CA ALA A 121 13.19 -2.12 -3.54
C ALA A 121 13.88 -2.46 -2.22
N ASN A 122 15.22 -2.36 -2.20
CA ASN A 122 16.06 -2.64 -1.05
C ASN A 122 16.00 -4.11 -0.54
N ALA A 123 15.74 -5.07 -1.44
CA ALA A 123 15.75 -6.49 -1.08
C ALA A 123 17.10 -6.90 -0.44
N GLY A 124 17.03 -7.79 0.55
CA GLY A 124 18.19 -8.27 1.31
C GLY A 124 17.87 -8.49 2.79
N VAL A 125 18.84 -9.02 3.51
CA VAL A 125 18.79 -9.15 4.98
C VAL A 125 18.79 -7.75 5.58
N LYS A 126 18.06 -7.58 6.69
CA LYS A 126 18.00 -6.35 7.46
C LYS A 126 18.49 -6.59 8.89
N THR A 127 18.94 -5.52 9.53
CA THR A 127 19.34 -5.59 10.93
C THR A 127 18.12 -5.45 11.85
N ASP A 128 18.30 -5.83 13.11
CA ASP A 128 17.27 -5.65 14.14
C ASP A 128 17.33 -4.26 14.78
N ALA A 129 18.41 -3.52 14.51
CA ALA A 129 18.67 -2.25 15.17
C ALA A 129 17.79 -1.14 14.63
N ALA A 130 17.40 -0.22 15.50
CA ALA A 130 16.64 0.97 15.09
C ALA A 130 17.52 1.96 14.35
N SER A 131 16.99 2.61 13.33
CA SER A 131 17.58 3.78 12.64
C SER A 131 18.85 3.53 11.82
N ASP A 132 19.17 2.30 11.46
CA ASP A 132 20.32 1.97 10.61
C ASP A 132 19.94 1.53 9.20
N ASP A 133 18.84 0.77 9.04
CA ASP A 133 18.30 0.40 7.73
C ASP A 133 16.76 0.52 7.69
N GLN A 134 16.09 -0.20 6.76
CA GLN A 134 14.63 -0.10 6.56
C GLN A 134 13.80 -0.94 7.52
N ALA A 135 14.42 -1.78 8.36
CA ALA A 135 13.69 -2.63 9.30
C ALA A 135 14.23 -2.48 10.72
N GLU A 136 13.44 -2.91 11.69
CA GLU A 136 13.84 -2.98 13.09
C GLU A 136 12.95 -3.95 13.87
N PHE A 137 13.49 -4.53 14.95
CA PHE A 137 12.74 -5.19 15.99
C PHE A 137 12.62 -4.26 17.20
N SER A 138 11.43 -4.10 17.74
CA SER A 138 11.18 -3.18 18.86
C SER A 138 10.38 -3.82 19.98
N ASN A 139 10.83 -3.60 21.21
CA ASN A 139 10.07 -3.90 22.44
C ASN A 139 9.31 -2.68 22.99
N VAL A 140 9.39 -1.54 22.33
CA VAL A 140 8.83 -0.27 22.81
C VAL A 140 7.40 -0.11 22.32
N PRO A 141 6.38 -0.08 23.20
CA PRO A 141 4.98 0.02 22.80
C PRO A 141 4.68 1.23 21.91
N ALA A 142 5.25 2.40 22.21
CA ALA A 142 5.04 3.60 21.40
C ALA A 142 5.58 3.46 19.97
N THR A 143 6.69 2.75 19.79
CA THR A 143 7.28 2.47 18.47
C THR A 143 6.43 1.46 17.69
N CYS A 144 5.92 0.44 18.37
CA CYS A 144 5.08 -0.59 17.76
C CYS A 144 3.67 -0.10 17.39
N ALA A 145 3.12 0.88 18.13
CA ALA A 145 1.75 1.34 17.87
C ALA A 145 1.46 1.56 16.37
N PRO A 146 0.27 1.12 15.87
CA PRO A 146 -0.91 0.66 16.59
C PRO A 146 -0.91 -0.82 17.00
N VAL A 147 0.12 -1.62 16.61
CA VAL A 147 0.19 -3.02 17.03
C VAL A 147 0.81 -3.18 18.43
N ALA A 148 0.65 -4.35 19.03
CA ALA A 148 1.26 -4.66 20.32
C ALA A 148 2.79 -4.81 20.22
N ALA A 149 3.51 -4.50 21.30
CA ALA A 149 4.92 -4.82 21.45
C ALA A 149 5.09 -6.21 22.12
N PRO A 150 6.16 -6.96 21.79
CA PRO A 150 7.18 -6.63 20.80
C PRO A 150 6.68 -6.75 19.35
N CYS A 151 7.33 -6.03 18.43
CA CYS A 151 6.96 -6.04 17.03
C CYS A 151 8.18 -5.94 16.11
N VAL A 152 7.97 -6.30 14.85
CA VAL A 152 8.87 -5.98 13.74
C VAL A 152 8.28 -4.83 12.92
N ILE A 153 9.13 -3.97 12.41
CA ILE A 153 8.75 -2.82 11.60
C ILE A 153 9.56 -2.87 10.30
N PHE A 154 8.88 -2.71 9.18
CA PHE A 154 9.51 -2.62 7.86
C PHE A 154 9.03 -1.36 7.14
N ARG A 155 9.97 -0.59 6.62
CA ARG A 155 9.78 0.56 5.75
C ARG A 155 10.10 0.13 4.33
N LEU A 156 9.12 0.10 3.46
CA LEU A 156 9.18 -0.60 2.18
C LEU A 156 8.96 0.34 1.00
N GLY A 157 9.37 -0.11 -0.19
CA GLY A 157 9.18 0.63 -1.42
C GLY A 157 10.40 1.49 -1.81
N THR A 158 10.32 2.07 -2.99
CA THR A 158 11.39 2.89 -3.57
C THR A 158 11.60 4.16 -2.73
N GLY A 159 12.84 4.42 -2.32
CA GLY A 159 13.19 5.56 -1.47
C GLY A 159 12.98 5.33 0.03
N ALA A 160 12.56 4.14 0.46
CA ALA A 160 12.48 3.79 1.89
C ALA A 160 13.86 3.88 2.55
N ASN A 161 13.87 4.34 3.80
CA ASN A 161 15.08 4.49 4.61
C ASN A 161 14.79 4.13 6.08
N SER A 162 15.72 4.39 6.99
CA SER A 162 15.60 4.07 8.41
C SER A 162 14.51 4.86 9.17
N ALA A 163 13.96 5.92 8.59
CA ALA A 163 12.98 6.80 9.25
C ALA A 163 11.60 6.76 8.61
N SER A 164 11.51 6.52 7.29
CA SER A 164 10.25 6.63 6.53
C SER A 164 10.08 5.49 5.53
N GLY A 165 8.84 5.11 5.27
CA GLY A 165 8.47 4.26 4.16
C GLY A 165 8.73 4.94 2.82
N GLY A 166 8.87 4.13 1.78
CA GLY A 166 9.03 4.58 0.40
C GLY A 166 7.73 4.48 -0.39
N ASN A 167 7.88 4.46 -1.69
CA ASN A 167 6.80 4.44 -2.67
C ASN A 167 6.62 3.06 -3.28
N LEU A 168 5.38 2.66 -3.48
CA LEU A 168 5.00 1.48 -4.24
C LEU A 168 4.14 1.92 -5.43
N ALA A 169 4.74 1.98 -6.61
CA ALA A 169 4.05 2.43 -7.82
C ALA A 169 3.03 1.39 -8.31
N TYR A 170 2.18 1.80 -9.26
CA TYR A 170 1.26 0.89 -9.93
C TYR A 170 2.00 -0.34 -10.49
N THR A 171 1.45 -1.53 -10.27
CA THR A 171 2.00 -2.86 -10.60
C THR A 171 3.22 -3.30 -9.79
N GLU A 172 3.79 -2.46 -8.95
CA GLU A 172 4.89 -2.88 -8.09
C GLU A 172 4.41 -3.78 -6.94
N ALA A 173 5.31 -4.67 -6.51
CA ALA A 173 5.09 -5.57 -5.40
C ALA A 173 6.33 -5.65 -4.52
N THR A 174 6.12 -5.96 -3.25
CA THR A 174 7.18 -6.21 -2.28
C THR A 174 6.78 -7.32 -1.32
N SER A 175 7.75 -8.01 -0.78
CA SER A 175 7.51 -9.02 0.25
C SER A 175 8.62 -9.06 1.28
N ILE A 176 8.24 -9.41 2.51
CA ILE A 176 9.13 -9.48 3.67
C ILE A 176 9.00 -10.82 4.37
N THR A 177 10.04 -11.18 5.11
CA THR A 177 9.99 -12.30 6.06
C THR A 177 10.63 -11.93 7.39
N PHE A 178 10.16 -12.61 8.44
CA PHE A 178 10.82 -12.69 9.73
C PHE A 178 10.47 -14.04 10.37
N ASP A 179 11.27 -14.47 11.33
CA ASP A 179 11.11 -15.76 11.97
C ASP A 179 10.80 -15.61 13.46
N THR A 180 10.01 -16.57 13.98
CA THR A 180 9.74 -16.72 15.41
C THR A 180 9.88 -18.17 15.83
N THR A 181 10.31 -18.40 17.06
CA THR A 181 10.40 -19.74 17.66
C THR A 181 9.16 -19.99 18.55
N VAL A 182 8.57 -21.16 18.42
CA VAL A 182 7.45 -21.59 19.29
C VAL A 182 7.94 -21.79 20.71
N ASN A 183 7.30 -21.14 21.67
CA ASN A 183 7.72 -21.22 23.08
C ASN A 183 7.41 -22.60 23.70
N ASN A 184 8.24 -23.00 24.64
CA ASN A 184 7.97 -24.18 25.47
C ASN A 184 6.76 -23.94 26.40
N GLY A 185 6.07 -25.01 26.77
CA GLY A 185 4.99 -24.97 27.77
C GLY A 185 3.63 -24.57 27.23
N LEU A 186 3.47 -24.43 25.91
CA LEU A 186 2.16 -24.25 25.31
C LEU A 186 1.34 -25.54 25.42
N SER A 187 0.04 -25.42 25.68
CA SER A 187 -0.86 -26.57 25.72
C SER A 187 -1.09 -27.13 24.33
N ALA A 188 -1.30 -28.44 24.23
CA ALA A 188 -1.68 -29.06 22.96
C ALA A 188 -2.98 -28.40 22.42
N GLY A 189 -2.99 -28.09 21.12
CA GLY A 189 -4.11 -27.40 20.48
C GLY A 189 -4.08 -25.85 20.62
N THR A 190 -3.03 -25.26 21.22
CA THR A 190 -2.84 -23.81 21.19
C THR A 190 -2.78 -23.30 19.75
N VAL A 191 -3.60 -22.31 19.45
CA VAL A 191 -3.61 -21.65 18.13
C VAL A 191 -2.75 -20.39 18.21
N ILE A 192 -1.75 -20.29 17.36
CA ILE A 192 -0.91 -19.09 17.20
C ILE A 192 -1.48 -18.26 16.04
N THR A 193 -1.93 -17.06 16.36
CA THR A 193 -2.48 -16.11 15.38
C THR A 193 -1.58 -14.90 15.25
N ASN A 194 -1.51 -14.32 14.05
CA ASN A 194 -0.73 -13.12 13.81
C ASN A 194 -1.40 -12.24 12.74
N ALA A 195 -1.49 -10.93 13.01
CA ALA A 195 -2.04 -9.93 12.11
C ALA A 195 -1.12 -8.70 12.06
N ALA A 196 -0.70 -8.34 10.86
CA ALA A 196 0.09 -7.14 10.59
C ALA A 196 -0.80 -5.94 10.28
N THR A 197 -0.27 -4.74 10.44
CA THR A 197 -0.83 -3.47 9.95
C THR A 197 0.07 -2.92 8.83
N VAL A 198 -0.56 -2.40 7.79
CA VAL A 198 0.09 -1.73 6.65
C VAL A 198 -0.43 -0.32 6.52
#